data_7b0cee5bff7d5314208d2e0e54fbd43c
#
_entry.id   7b0cee5bff7d5314208d2e0e54fbd43c
#
_cell.length_a   1.000
_cell.length_b   1.000
_cell.length_c   1.000
_cell.angle_alpha   90.00
_cell.angle_beta   90.00
_cell.angle_gamma   90.00
#
_symmetry.space_group_name_H-M   'P 1'
#
loop_
_entity.id
_entity.type
_entity.pdbx_description
1 polymer ?
#
loop_
_entity_poly.entity_id
_entity_poly.type
_entity_poly.pdbx_seq_one_letter_code
_entity_poly.pdbx_strand_id
1 'polypeptide(L)'
;MNGRREFLKGSLVFAGAAVAATAVRVQAASTFPVGLIYTKEAPGRWAGKEGAHAPKVAVEGRNVKVVTSHPMMEKHFIVKHTLVTPEGKLIGEKAFANTDPAAESSYELPEGFRGTLWATSFCNLHDLWLTEFTV
;
A
#
# COMPACT_ATOMS: atom_id res chain seq x y z
N MET A 1 -33.37 71.67 -1.55
CA MET A 1 -34.15 71.03 -0.49
C MET A 1 -34.15 69.52 -0.73
N ASN A 2 -33.45 68.89 0.08
CA ASN A 2 -33.54 67.49 0.51
C ASN A 2 -33.82 66.39 -0.53
N GLY A 3 -32.84 66.07 -1.29
CA GLY A 3 -32.78 64.77 -1.93
C GLY A 3 -32.24 63.75 -0.96
N ARG A 4 -33.11 63.00 -0.34
CA ARG A 4 -32.71 61.83 0.43
C ARG A 4 -32.40 60.69 -0.51
N ARG A 5 -31.11 60.46 -0.66
CA ARG A 5 -30.65 59.23 -1.26
C ARG A 5 -30.81 58.12 -0.23
N GLU A 6 -31.82 57.31 -0.40
CA GLU A 6 -31.88 56.07 0.31
C GLU A 6 -30.88 55.12 -0.30
N PHE A 7 -29.85 54.89 0.45
CA PHE A 7 -28.86 53.84 0.16
C PHE A 7 -29.51 52.53 0.54
N LEU A 8 -29.98 51.82 -0.46
CA LEU A 8 -30.36 50.44 -0.30
C LEU A 8 -29.09 49.64 0.06
N LYS A 9 -28.96 49.35 1.32
CA LYS A 9 -28.01 48.38 1.81
C LYS A 9 -28.54 47.02 1.41
N GLY A 10 -28.20 46.59 0.21
CA GLY A 10 -28.32 45.22 -0.18
C GLY A 10 -27.27 44.41 0.56
N SER A 11 -27.67 43.83 1.67
CA SER A 11 -26.86 42.80 2.30
C SER A 11 -26.86 41.57 1.38
N LEU A 12 -25.84 41.47 0.55
CA LEU A 12 -25.53 40.20 -0.08
C LEU A 12 -25.06 39.29 1.03
N VAL A 13 -25.95 38.49 1.55
CA VAL A 13 -25.57 37.33 2.32
C VAL A 13 -25.03 36.31 1.32
N PHE A 14 -23.71 36.33 1.14
CA PHE A 14 -23.04 35.18 0.56
C PHE A 14 -23.17 34.05 1.57
N ALA A 15 -24.18 33.23 1.40
CA ALA A 15 -24.18 31.90 1.98
C ALA A 15 -23.04 31.17 1.28
N GLY A 16 -21.85 31.28 1.85
CA GLY A 16 -20.73 30.46 1.48
C GLY A 16 -21.11 29.01 1.80
N ALA A 17 -21.65 28.31 0.81
CA ALA A 17 -21.63 26.88 0.87
C ALA A 17 -20.15 26.48 0.95
N ALA A 18 -19.71 26.16 2.16
CA ALA A 18 -18.45 25.48 2.34
C ALA A 18 -18.62 24.12 1.65
N VAL A 19 -18.28 24.08 0.36
CA VAL A 19 -18.03 22.82 -0.31
C VAL A 19 -16.82 22.26 0.43
N ALA A 20 -17.08 21.36 1.37
CA ALA A 20 -16.06 20.52 1.91
C ALA A 20 -15.54 19.74 0.69
N ALA A 21 -14.49 20.28 0.05
CA ALA A 21 -13.72 19.53 -0.89
C ALA A 21 -13.11 18.40 -0.05
N THR A 22 -13.77 17.26 -0.06
CA THR A 22 -13.09 16.01 0.25
C THR A 22 -11.99 15.97 -0.79
N ALA A 23 -10.78 16.36 -0.38
CA ALA A 23 -9.61 16.11 -1.15
C ALA A 23 -9.55 14.57 -1.27
N VAL A 24 -10.06 14.05 -2.39
CA VAL A 24 -9.66 12.76 -2.85
C VAL A 24 -8.16 12.90 -2.99
N ARG A 25 -7.43 12.46 -1.97
CA ARG A 25 -6.02 12.21 -2.13
C ARG A 25 -5.97 11.11 -3.17
N VAL A 26 -5.85 11.51 -4.42
CA VAL A 26 -5.22 10.67 -5.41
C VAL A 26 -3.83 10.49 -4.85
N GLN A 27 -3.67 9.43 -4.10
CA GLN A 27 -2.36 8.95 -3.73
C GLN A 27 -1.70 8.71 -5.08
N ALA A 28 -0.79 9.61 -5.45
CA ALA A 28 0.04 9.39 -6.60
C ALA A 28 0.61 8.01 -6.36
N ALA A 29 0.19 7.03 -7.18
CA ALA A 29 0.77 5.72 -7.15
C ALA A 29 2.27 5.96 -7.11
N SER A 30 2.91 5.54 -6.02
CA SER A 30 4.35 5.68 -5.90
C SER A 30 4.91 5.00 -7.13
N THR A 31 5.40 5.82 -8.06
CA THR A 31 5.91 5.33 -9.33
C THR A 31 7.27 4.72 -9.03
N PHE A 32 7.23 3.45 -8.65
CA PHE A 32 8.47 2.69 -8.55
C PHE A 32 9.14 2.65 -9.92
N PRO A 33 10.46 2.64 -9.97
CA PRO A 33 11.16 2.46 -11.22
C PRO A 33 10.66 1.19 -11.92
N VAL A 34 10.29 1.34 -13.18
CA VAL A 34 9.82 0.21 -14.00
C VAL A 34 10.91 -0.87 -14.07
N GLY A 35 10.51 -2.11 -13.85
CA GLY A 35 11.41 -3.25 -13.94
C GLY A 35 12.21 -3.58 -12.67
N LEU A 36 11.94 -2.91 -11.55
CA LEU A 36 12.56 -3.22 -10.26
C LEU A 36 11.58 -3.81 -9.25
N ILE A 37 10.38 -3.27 -9.19
CA ILE A 37 9.33 -3.67 -8.27
C ILE A 37 8.07 -3.98 -9.06
N TYR A 38 7.42 -5.09 -8.73
CA TYR A 38 6.23 -5.57 -9.41
C TYR A 38 5.07 -5.66 -8.43
N THR A 39 3.88 -5.39 -8.91
CA THR A 39 2.64 -5.56 -8.16
C THR A 39 1.65 -6.41 -8.95
N LYS A 40 0.58 -6.84 -8.30
CA LYS A 40 -0.49 -7.57 -8.98
C LYS A 40 -1.07 -6.77 -10.15
N GLU A 41 -1.18 -5.45 -10.00
CA GLU A 41 -1.74 -4.53 -10.98
C GLU A 41 -0.71 -4.11 -12.06
N ALA A 42 0.58 -4.20 -11.74
CA ALA A 42 1.68 -3.83 -12.61
C ALA A 42 2.77 -4.91 -12.66
N PRO A 43 2.47 -6.08 -13.22
CA PRO A 43 3.40 -7.22 -13.24
C PRO A 43 4.53 -7.09 -14.28
N GLY A 44 4.45 -6.11 -15.16
CA GLY A 44 5.48 -5.86 -16.18
C GLY A 44 5.85 -7.12 -16.98
N ARG A 45 7.17 -7.41 -17.06
CA ARG A 45 7.68 -8.61 -17.76
C ARG A 45 7.25 -9.94 -17.15
N TRP A 46 6.72 -9.91 -15.93
CA TRP A 46 6.25 -11.10 -15.22
C TRP A 46 4.73 -11.28 -15.27
N ALA A 47 4.06 -10.67 -16.27
CA ALA A 47 2.64 -10.86 -16.47
C ALA A 47 2.25 -12.34 -16.53
N GLY A 48 1.20 -12.71 -15.81
CA GLY A 48 0.76 -14.10 -15.63
C GLY A 48 1.36 -14.81 -14.41
N LYS A 49 2.28 -14.15 -13.68
CA LYS A 49 2.92 -14.71 -12.47
C LYS A 49 2.42 -14.09 -11.16
N GLU A 50 1.47 -13.17 -11.23
CA GLU A 50 0.98 -12.39 -10.09
C GLU A 50 0.45 -13.28 -8.97
N GLY A 51 -0.33 -14.29 -9.32
CA GLY A 51 -0.96 -15.20 -8.36
C GLY A 51 0.01 -15.97 -7.48
N ALA A 52 1.20 -16.27 -8.01
CA ALA A 52 2.23 -17.03 -7.32
C ALA A 52 3.33 -16.15 -6.70
N HIS A 53 3.37 -14.84 -6.99
CA HIS A 53 4.47 -14.00 -6.58
C HIS A 53 4.04 -12.77 -5.77
N ALA A 54 2.90 -12.15 -6.08
CA ALA A 54 2.38 -11.04 -5.29
C ALA A 54 1.99 -11.54 -3.89
N PRO A 55 2.55 -10.97 -2.81
CA PRO A 55 2.23 -11.43 -1.47
C PRO A 55 0.76 -11.12 -1.13
N LYS A 56 0.09 -12.08 -0.52
CA LYS A 56 -1.27 -11.95 0.02
C LYS A 56 -1.18 -11.57 1.48
N VAL A 57 -2.01 -10.64 1.91
CA VAL A 57 -2.00 -10.12 3.27
C VAL A 57 -3.34 -10.39 3.94
N ALA A 58 -3.30 -10.86 5.17
CA ALA A 58 -4.45 -10.96 6.07
C ALA A 58 -4.12 -10.24 7.38
N VAL A 59 -5.06 -9.44 7.86
CA VAL A 59 -4.90 -8.66 9.10
C VAL A 59 -5.96 -9.12 10.12
N GLU A 60 -5.49 -9.52 11.30
CA GLU A 60 -6.34 -9.87 12.44
C GLU A 60 -5.85 -9.10 13.67
N GLY A 61 -6.58 -8.04 14.04
CA GLY A 61 -6.15 -7.14 15.10
C GLY A 61 -4.79 -6.51 14.78
N ARG A 62 -3.79 -6.79 15.59
CA ARG A 62 -2.41 -6.33 15.39
C ARG A 62 -1.55 -7.31 14.59
N ASN A 63 -2.06 -8.49 14.31
CA ASN A 63 -1.30 -9.51 13.59
C ASN A 63 -1.49 -9.38 12.09
N VAL A 64 -0.39 -9.29 11.36
CA VAL A 64 -0.35 -9.26 9.89
C VAL A 64 0.28 -10.55 9.41
N LYS A 65 -0.48 -11.35 8.69
CA LYS A 65 0.02 -12.56 8.02
C LYS A 65 0.28 -12.26 6.55
N VAL A 66 1.46 -12.64 6.08
CA VAL A 66 1.88 -12.50 4.68
C VAL A 66 2.15 -13.88 4.10
N VAL A 67 1.53 -14.18 2.97
CA VAL A 67 1.68 -15.47 2.28
C VAL A 67 1.97 -15.22 0.81
N THR A 68 3.02 -15.83 0.30
CA THR A 68 3.26 -15.95 -1.13
C THR A 68 3.00 -17.39 -1.56
N SER A 69 1.98 -17.59 -2.41
CA SER A 69 1.56 -18.93 -2.90
C SER A 69 2.54 -19.44 -3.97
N HIS A 70 3.78 -19.62 -3.57
CA HIS A 70 4.89 -19.98 -4.45
C HIS A 70 5.50 -21.31 -4.00
N PRO A 71 5.86 -22.20 -4.93
CA PRO A 71 6.59 -23.41 -4.57
C PRO A 71 7.98 -23.05 -4.01
N MET A 72 8.41 -23.83 -3.04
CA MET A 72 9.74 -23.71 -2.45
C MET A 72 10.60 -24.85 -2.98
N MET A 73 11.53 -24.53 -3.88
CA MET A 73 12.37 -25.52 -4.58
C MET A 73 13.84 -25.08 -4.51
N GLU A 74 14.75 -26.01 -4.64
CA GLU A 74 16.19 -25.76 -4.53
C GLU A 74 16.69 -24.58 -5.35
N LYS A 75 16.22 -24.45 -6.59
CA LYS A 75 16.69 -23.40 -7.52
C LYS A 75 15.68 -22.27 -7.72
N HIS A 76 14.50 -22.39 -7.16
CA HIS A 76 13.42 -21.43 -7.35
C HIS A 76 12.54 -21.34 -6.11
N PHE A 77 12.67 -20.26 -5.36
CA PHE A 77 11.98 -20.08 -4.08
C PHE A 77 11.82 -18.60 -3.71
N ILE A 78 10.96 -18.34 -2.76
CA ILE A 78 10.83 -17.03 -2.14
C ILE A 78 11.94 -16.91 -1.10
N VAL A 79 12.78 -15.91 -1.27
CA VAL A 79 13.95 -15.68 -0.43
C VAL A 79 13.59 -14.95 0.85
N LYS A 80 12.70 -13.97 0.76
CA LYS A 80 12.41 -13.10 1.90
C LYS A 80 11.04 -12.40 1.78
N HIS A 81 10.39 -12.25 2.92
CA HIS A 81 9.32 -11.26 3.12
C HIS A 81 9.82 -10.09 3.95
N THR A 82 9.33 -8.90 3.66
CA THR A 82 9.44 -7.73 4.53
C THR A 82 8.09 -7.06 4.70
N LEU A 83 7.92 -6.40 5.83
CA LEU A 83 6.79 -5.52 6.09
C LEU A 83 7.34 -4.14 6.47
N VAL A 84 7.03 -3.13 5.66
CA VAL A 84 7.60 -1.79 5.80
C VAL A 84 6.53 -0.71 5.70
N THR A 85 6.80 0.45 6.30
CA THR A 85 6.00 1.65 6.11
C THR A 85 6.37 2.37 4.80
N PRO A 86 5.52 3.30 4.31
CA PRO A 86 5.86 4.08 3.11
C PRO A 86 7.16 4.89 3.22
N GLU A 87 7.56 5.25 4.44
CA GLU A 87 8.80 5.97 4.72
C GLU A 87 10.03 5.04 4.76
N GLY A 88 9.82 3.73 4.56
CA GLY A 88 10.88 2.74 4.59
C GLY A 88 11.23 2.20 5.97
N LYS A 89 10.42 2.46 7.01
CA LYS A 89 10.62 1.87 8.33
C LYS A 89 10.27 0.39 8.30
N LEU A 90 11.22 -0.45 8.65
CA LEU A 90 11.02 -1.89 8.75
C LEU A 90 10.18 -2.23 9.99
N ILE A 91 9.04 -2.88 9.80
CA ILE A 91 8.22 -3.46 10.87
C ILE A 91 8.71 -4.88 11.18
N GLY A 92 9.06 -5.64 10.16
CA GLY A 92 9.61 -6.97 10.32
C GLY A 92 10.05 -7.59 8.99
N GLU A 93 10.84 -8.64 9.11
CA GLU A 93 11.30 -9.43 7.96
C GLU A 93 11.43 -10.90 8.33
N LYS A 94 11.31 -11.75 7.32
CA LYS A 94 11.60 -13.19 7.44
C LYS A 94 12.31 -13.66 6.19
N ALA A 95 13.51 -14.20 6.36
CA ALA A 95 14.23 -14.94 5.32
C ALA A 95 13.78 -16.41 5.32
N PHE A 96 13.70 -16.98 4.14
CA PHE A 96 13.33 -18.38 3.93
C PHE A 96 14.51 -19.18 3.40
N ALA A 97 14.51 -20.46 3.73
CA ALA A 97 15.31 -21.45 3.04
C ALA A 97 14.51 -22.08 1.91
N ASN A 98 15.18 -22.56 0.87
CA ASN A 98 14.52 -23.30 -0.21
C ASN A 98 13.86 -24.61 0.26
N THR A 99 14.22 -25.08 1.44
CA THR A 99 13.68 -26.27 2.11
C THR A 99 12.47 -25.98 3.00
N ASP A 100 12.11 -24.70 3.19
CA ASP A 100 10.92 -24.34 3.97
C ASP A 100 9.66 -24.85 3.27
N PRO A 101 8.63 -25.29 4.03
CA PRO A 101 7.44 -25.88 3.43
C PRO A 101 6.59 -24.86 2.68
N ALA A 102 6.65 -23.57 3.06
CA ALA A 102 5.89 -22.49 2.46
C ALA A 102 6.52 -21.12 2.75
N ALA A 103 6.23 -20.15 1.88
CA ALA A 103 6.59 -18.76 2.09
C ALA A 103 5.50 -18.05 2.89
N GLU A 104 5.53 -18.22 4.21
CA GLU A 104 4.59 -17.59 5.15
C GLU A 104 5.35 -16.86 6.27
N SER A 105 4.87 -15.67 6.60
CA SER A 105 5.40 -14.88 7.71
C SER A 105 4.29 -14.15 8.46
N SER A 106 4.53 -13.84 9.71
CA SER A 106 3.58 -13.10 10.55
C SER A 106 4.33 -12.04 11.35
N TYR A 107 3.68 -10.89 11.50
CA TYR A 107 4.24 -9.73 12.16
C TYR A 107 3.21 -9.12 13.11
N GLU A 108 3.65 -8.70 14.28
CA GLU A 108 2.82 -7.96 15.21
C GLU A 108 3.06 -6.46 15.03
N LEU A 109 2.00 -5.72 14.73
CA LEU A 109 2.06 -4.26 14.61
C LEU A 109 2.21 -3.60 16.00
N PRO A 110 2.87 -2.44 16.06
CA PRO A 110 2.86 -1.63 17.26
C PRO A 110 1.43 -1.33 17.72
N GLU A 111 1.24 -1.20 19.03
CA GLU A 111 -0.07 -0.85 19.59
C GLU A 111 -0.57 0.47 19.01
N GLY A 112 -1.83 0.50 18.58
CA GLY A 112 -2.46 1.69 18.01
C GLY A 112 -2.00 2.06 16.61
N PHE A 113 -1.17 1.24 15.96
CA PHE A 113 -0.74 1.52 14.60
C PHE A 113 -1.93 1.62 13.64
N ARG A 114 -1.93 2.68 12.82
CA ARG A 114 -2.84 2.88 11.71
C ARG A 114 -2.07 3.47 10.54
N GLY A 115 -2.44 3.08 9.35
CA GLY A 115 -1.87 3.63 8.13
C GLY A 115 -1.54 2.59 7.07
N THR A 116 -0.85 3.04 6.04
CA THR A 116 -0.43 2.21 4.92
C THR A 116 0.82 1.41 5.27
N LEU A 117 0.84 0.18 4.80
CA LEU A 117 1.98 -0.74 4.89
C LEU A 117 2.22 -1.40 3.54
N TRP A 118 3.46 -1.80 3.33
CA TRP A 118 3.88 -2.58 2.18
C TRP A 118 4.41 -3.93 2.62
N ALA A 119 3.76 -4.99 2.14
CA ALA A 119 4.30 -6.34 2.22
C ALA A 119 5.09 -6.63 0.96
N THR A 120 6.32 -7.09 1.11
CA THR A 120 7.16 -7.46 -0.03
C THR A 120 7.46 -8.95 -0.02
N SER A 121 7.65 -9.49 -1.21
CA SER A 121 8.06 -10.89 -1.45
C SER A 121 9.12 -10.91 -2.53
N PHE A 122 10.29 -11.43 -2.20
CA PHE A 122 11.40 -11.52 -3.12
C PHE A 122 11.60 -12.96 -3.60
N CYS A 123 11.34 -13.18 -4.89
CA CYS A 123 11.65 -14.43 -5.57
C CYS A 123 13.04 -14.36 -6.19
N ASN A 124 13.85 -15.39 -6.02
CA ASN A 124 15.23 -15.40 -6.55
C ASN A 124 15.31 -15.35 -8.09
N LEU A 125 14.24 -15.71 -8.80
CA LEU A 125 14.19 -15.68 -10.28
C LEU A 125 13.27 -14.60 -10.84
N HIS A 126 12.26 -14.15 -10.09
CA HIS A 126 11.21 -13.27 -10.60
C HIS A 126 11.12 -11.94 -9.83
N ASP A 127 12.20 -11.52 -9.21
CA ASP A 127 12.39 -10.20 -8.60
C ASP A 127 11.50 -9.91 -7.38
N LEU A 128 11.37 -8.61 -7.06
CA LEU A 128 10.67 -8.11 -5.89
C LEU A 128 9.22 -7.77 -6.22
N TRP A 129 8.32 -8.37 -5.46
CA TRP A 129 6.89 -8.12 -5.54
C TRP A 129 6.39 -7.41 -4.30
N LEU A 130 5.40 -6.54 -4.47
CA LEU A 130 4.88 -5.68 -3.43
C LEU A 130 3.35 -5.69 -3.44
N THR A 131 2.77 -5.73 -2.24
CA THR A 131 1.35 -5.49 -2.01
C THR A 131 1.19 -4.38 -0.99
N GLU A 132 0.47 -3.33 -1.36
CA GLU A 132 0.09 -2.24 -0.49
C GLU A 132 -1.24 -2.56 0.21
N PHE A 133 -1.33 -2.26 1.50
CA PHE A 133 -2.56 -2.39 2.27
C PHE A 133 -2.60 -1.36 3.40
N THR A 134 -3.78 -1.17 3.98
CA THR A 134 -4.00 -0.22 5.08
C THR A 134 -4.61 -0.92 6.28
N VAL A 135 -4.21 -0.53 7.47
CA VAL A 135 -4.75 -0.99 8.75
C VAL A 135 -5.30 0.15 9.57
#